data_e96d2011e52e499f95574ba936274ca6
#
_entry.id   e96d2011e52e499f95574ba936274ca6
#
_cell.length_a   1.000
_cell.length_b   1.000
_cell.length_c   1.000
_cell.angle_alpha   90.00
_cell.angle_beta   90.00
_cell.angle_gamma   90.00
#
_symmetry.space_group_name_H-M   'P 1'
#
loop_
_entity.id
_entity.type
_entity.pdbx_description
1 polymer ?
#
loop_
_entity_poly.entity_id
_entity_poly.type
_entity_poly.pdbx_seq_one_letter_code
_entity_poly.pdbx_strand_id
1 'polypeptide(L)'
;MSVKKVEFKNDSGTVLRGLLHLSNKPDSVYAIFAHCFTCSKDLKSVKTICNELARKGISVLRFDFTGLGESEGNFSDTNFSTNTLDIVSAADYLENNYAPAELLIGHSLGGAAVIQIAEKISSSKAVVTIAAPSEPSHVLRHMKDKKDRIDSQGEATVLIAGRPFKIKKQFLDDLEESGMKNKIGNLRKALLVMHSPFDNTVGIDNATAIFVTAKHPKSFITLDNADHLISSRHDALYTGRVIAAWADRYIERDPGNERRQDDKTVKVINDKYSYSTYIRTGEHLLVSDEPISSGGDDLGPDPYKYLLSSLGSCTCMTLRMYSNRKKWPLDTIKVSLSHEKIYAADCEDCETKEGKIDRITRRIELAGDLSSEQKERLIEIADKCPVHRTLNSEISIRTELD
;
A
#
# COMPACT_ATOMS: atom_id res chain seq x y z
N MET A 1 8.66 -2.08 2.75
CA MET A 1 8.28 -1.10 1.71
C MET A 1 9.42 -0.10 1.58
N SER A 2 9.96 0.11 0.39
CA SER A 2 10.99 1.13 0.14
C SER A 2 10.49 2.16 -0.87
N VAL A 3 11.06 3.38 -0.83
CA VAL A 3 10.71 4.44 -1.78
C VAL A 3 11.99 4.84 -2.51
N LYS A 4 12.00 4.67 -3.83
CA LYS A 4 13.14 4.96 -4.70
C LYS A 4 12.85 6.20 -5.53
N LYS A 5 13.77 7.17 -5.58
CA LYS A 5 13.73 8.26 -6.56
C LYS A 5 14.05 7.70 -7.93
N VAL A 6 13.27 8.10 -8.92
CA VAL A 6 13.44 7.67 -10.31
C VAL A 6 13.38 8.86 -11.24
N GLU A 7 14.10 8.76 -12.33
CA GLU A 7 14.09 9.72 -13.44
C GLU A 7 13.91 8.95 -14.75
N PHE A 8 13.09 9.46 -15.64
CA PHE A 8 12.88 8.90 -16.97
C PHE A 8 12.53 10.02 -17.96
N LYS A 9 12.73 9.75 -19.24
CA LYS A 9 12.41 10.72 -20.29
C LYS A 9 11.09 10.41 -20.94
N ASN A 10 10.32 11.44 -21.25
CA ASN A 10 9.17 11.31 -22.12
C ASN A 10 9.57 11.33 -23.59
N ASP A 11 8.62 11.14 -24.51
CA ASP A 11 8.86 11.09 -25.95
C ASP A 11 9.52 12.37 -26.54
N SER A 12 9.32 13.52 -25.88
CA SER A 12 9.98 14.78 -26.25
C SER A 12 11.39 14.92 -25.66
N GLY A 13 11.88 13.94 -24.92
CA GLY A 13 13.19 13.95 -24.27
C GLY A 13 13.25 14.71 -22.95
N THR A 14 12.12 15.25 -22.46
CA THR A 14 12.01 15.96 -21.18
C THR A 14 12.16 14.97 -20.01
N VAL A 15 12.98 15.33 -19.03
CA VAL A 15 13.19 14.48 -17.85
C VAL A 15 12.03 14.63 -16.86
N LEU A 16 11.37 13.52 -16.58
CA LEU A 16 10.34 13.41 -15.58
C LEU A 16 10.90 12.80 -14.29
N ARG A 17 10.48 13.33 -13.13
CA ARG A 17 10.96 12.89 -11.83
C ARG A 17 9.83 12.28 -11.01
N GLY A 18 10.10 11.09 -10.47
CA GLY A 18 9.12 10.31 -9.75
C GLY A 18 9.66 9.66 -8.49
N LEU A 19 8.72 9.07 -7.74
CA LEU A 19 8.98 8.24 -6.58
C LEU A 19 8.29 6.89 -6.78
N LEU A 20 9.08 5.83 -6.80
CA LEU A 20 8.57 4.47 -6.88
C LEU A 20 8.49 3.87 -5.48
N HIS A 21 7.25 3.64 -5.03
CA HIS A 21 6.94 2.92 -3.81
C HIS A 21 6.98 1.44 -4.10
N LEU A 22 8.02 0.77 -3.68
CA LEU A 22 8.20 -0.67 -3.91
C LEU A 22 7.52 -1.47 -2.80
N SER A 23 6.72 -2.43 -3.21
CA SER A 23 6.26 -3.48 -2.31
C SER A 23 7.38 -4.49 -2.11
N ASN A 24 7.47 -5.05 -0.91
CA ASN A 24 8.42 -6.14 -0.64
C ASN A 24 7.74 -7.53 -0.78
N LYS A 25 6.49 -7.56 -1.26
CA LYS A 25 5.86 -8.84 -1.60
C LYS A 25 6.41 -9.35 -2.94
N PRO A 26 6.79 -10.63 -3.03
CA PRO A 26 7.43 -11.19 -4.23
C PRO A 26 6.51 -11.22 -5.44
N ASP A 27 5.20 -11.26 -5.22
CA ASP A 27 4.12 -11.25 -6.22
C ASP A 27 3.56 -9.83 -6.44
N SER A 28 4.38 -8.80 -6.22
CA SER A 28 3.91 -7.43 -6.34
C SER A 28 3.64 -7.06 -7.80
N VAL A 29 2.48 -6.43 -8.01
CA VAL A 29 2.11 -5.83 -9.29
C VAL A 29 2.47 -4.35 -9.31
N TYR A 30 2.56 -3.75 -10.50
CA TYR A 30 2.93 -2.35 -10.64
C TYR A 30 1.73 -1.49 -11.02
N ALA A 31 1.70 -0.29 -10.44
CA ALA A 31 0.68 0.73 -10.69
C ALA A 31 1.33 2.08 -10.98
N ILE A 32 0.60 2.92 -11.72
CA ILE A 32 0.94 4.33 -11.91
C ILE A 32 -0.11 5.18 -11.20
N PHE A 33 0.35 6.21 -10.48
CA PHE A 33 -0.51 7.20 -9.85
C PHE A 33 -0.32 8.57 -10.51
N ALA A 34 -1.33 9.01 -11.26
CA ALA A 34 -1.42 10.34 -11.87
C ALA A 34 -2.08 11.32 -10.88
N HIS A 35 -1.32 12.31 -10.41
CA HIS A 35 -1.81 13.32 -9.47
C HIS A 35 -2.69 14.37 -10.14
N CYS A 36 -3.36 15.21 -9.34
CA CYS A 36 -4.15 16.34 -9.83
C CYS A 36 -3.25 17.40 -10.50
N PHE A 37 -3.86 18.10 -11.45
CA PHE A 37 -3.22 18.99 -12.42
C PHE A 37 -2.37 20.14 -11.82
N THR A 38 -2.62 20.58 -10.61
CA THR A 38 -1.89 21.70 -9.97
C THR A 38 -1.16 21.26 -8.72
N CYS A 39 -1.16 19.97 -8.46
CA CYS A 39 -0.46 19.36 -7.35
C CYS A 39 0.94 18.92 -7.78
N SER A 40 1.61 18.24 -6.89
CA SER A 40 2.83 17.49 -7.21
C SER A 40 2.68 16.07 -6.69
N LYS A 41 3.60 15.22 -7.09
CA LYS A 41 3.73 13.87 -6.53
C LYS A 41 3.77 13.85 -4.99
N ASP A 42 4.11 14.98 -4.33
CA ASP A 42 4.34 15.07 -2.88
C ASP A 42 3.09 15.42 -2.05
N LEU A 43 1.90 15.41 -2.66
CA LEU A 43 0.65 15.55 -1.92
C LEU A 43 0.53 14.46 -0.83
N LYS A 44 0.24 14.87 0.42
CA LYS A 44 0.22 13.96 1.58
C LYS A 44 -0.73 12.77 1.40
N SER A 45 -1.91 13.01 0.83
CA SER A 45 -2.88 11.95 0.55
C SER A 45 -2.34 10.94 -0.47
N VAL A 46 -1.74 11.41 -1.56
CA VAL A 46 -1.13 10.56 -2.60
C VAL A 46 -0.03 9.69 -1.99
N LYS A 47 0.86 10.29 -1.19
CA LYS A 47 1.90 9.54 -0.46
C LYS A 47 1.30 8.46 0.44
N THR A 48 0.24 8.79 1.19
CA THR A 48 -0.42 7.85 2.10
C THR A 48 -1.07 6.69 1.36
N ILE A 49 -1.79 6.99 0.25
CA ILE A 49 -2.42 5.98 -0.61
C ILE A 49 -1.35 5.06 -1.21
N CYS A 50 -0.28 5.62 -1.80
CA CYS A 50 0.81 4.83 -2.40
C CYS A 50 1.52 3.93 -1.39
N ASN A 51 1.75 4.43 -0.16
CA ASN A 51 2.33 3.63 0.91
C ASN A 51 1.42 2.46 1.30
N GLU A 52 0.12 2.69 1.42
CA GLU A 52 -0.83 1.63 1.77
C GLU A 52 -0.94 0.58 0.66
N LEU A 53 -0.95 1.00 -0.60
CA LEU A 53 -0.92 0.11 -1.76
C LEU A 53 0.35 -0.75 -1.78
N ALA A 54 1.52 -0.16 -1.52
CA ALA A 54 2.78 -0.89 -1.47
C ALA A 54 2.79 -1.94 -0.33
N ARG A 55 2.22 -1.61 0.84
CA ARG A 55 2.02 -2.59 1.93
C ARG A 55 1.13 -3.75 1.53
N LYS A 56 0.17 -3.51 0.63
CA LYS A 56 -0.77 -4.52 0.13
C LYS A 56 -0.27 -5.31 -1.08
N GLY A 57 0.96 -5.05 -1.55
CA GLY A 57 1.56 -5.79 -2.66
C GLY A 57 1.40 -5.10 -4.01
N ILE A 58 1.14 -3.79 -4.04
CA ILE A 58 1.05 -3.01 -5.27
C ILE A 58 2.13 -1.95 -5.25
N SER A 59 3.20 -2.16 -6.01
CA SER A 59 4.26 -1.16 -6.22
C SER A 59 3.71 0.00 -7.03
N VAL A 60 3.93 1.26 -6.59
CA VAL A 60 3.31 2.42 -7.22
C VAL A 60 4.34 3.46 -7.64
N LEU A 61 4.37 3.78 -8.92
CA LEU A 61 5.09 4.92 -9.44
C LEU A 61 4.18 6.15 -9.42
N ARG A 62 4.56 7.18 -8.66
CA ARG A 62 4.00 8.53 -8.73
C ARG A 62 5.08 9.48 -9.23
N PHE A 63 4.74 10.36 -10.14
CA PHE A 63 5.69 11.25 -10.78
C PHE A 63 5.07 12.64 -11.02
N ASP A 64 5.89 13.65 -11.21
CA ASP A 64 5.44 14.99 -11.61
C ASP A 64 5.34 15.06 -13.14
N PHE A 65 4.22 15.56 -13.65
CA PHE A 65 4.05 15.82 -15.09
C PHE A 65 5.03 16.87 -15.61
N THR A 66 5.23 16.93 -16.92
CA THR A 66 6.06 17.93 -17.59
C THR A 66 5.73 19.35 -17.11
N GLY A 67 6.76 20.07 -16.64
CA GLY A 67 6.64 21.44 -16.14
C GLY A 67 6.00 21.60 -14.77
N LEU A 68 5.78 20.48 -14.04
CA LEU A 68 5.28 20.48 -12.67
C LEU A 68 6.31 19.90 -11.69
N GLY A 69 6.24 20.32 -10.44
CA GLY A 69 7.05 19.79 -9.33
C GLY A 69 8.54 19.85 -9.61
N GLU A 70 9.20 18.69 -9.64
CA GLU A 70 10.63 18.54 -9.91
C GLU A 70 10.93 18.13 -11.37
N SER A 71 9.90 17.84 -12.18
CA SER A 71 10.07 17.49 -13.60
C SER A 71 10.44 18.71 -14.44
N GLU A 72 11.21 18.47 -15.49
CA GLU A 72 11.67 19.52 -16.42
C GLU A 72 10.54 19.99 -17.34
N GLY A 73 10.83 21.01 -18.14
CA GLY A 73 9.91 21.63 -19.09
C GLY A 73 9.16 22.82 -18.51
N ASN A 74 8.29 23.41 -19.33
CA ASN A 74 7.42 24.51 -18.92
C ASN A 74 5.96 24.07 -19.02
N PHE A 75 5.24 24.19 -17.95
CA PHE A 75 3.82 23.87 -17.91
C PHE A 75 2.99 24.60 -18.97
N SER A 76 3.33 25.87 -19.26
CA SER A 76 2.66 26.67 -20.30
C SER A 76 2.77 26.10 -21.72
N ASP A 77 3.73 25.20 -21.95
CA ASP A 77 3.95 24.58 -23.27
C ASP A 77 3.28 23.21 -23.37
N THR A 78 2.62 22.75 -22.29
CA THR A 78 1.88 21.49 -22.22
C THR A 78 0.40 21.70 -22.47
N ASN A 79 -0.32 20.60 -22.71
CA ASN A 79 -1.77 20.50 -22.74
C ASN A 79 -2.22 19.17 -22.11
N PHE A 80 -3.50 18.90 -22.07
CA PHE A 80 -4.02 17.68 -21.48
C PHE A 80 -3.51 16.42 -22.22
N SER A 81 -3.49 16.46 -23.55
CA SER A 81 -3.01 15.35 -24.39
C SER A 81 -1.53 15.06 -24.15
N THR A 82 -0.65 16.08 -24.07
CA THR A 82 0.77 15.86 -23.76
C THR A 82 0.99 15.30 -22.37
N ASN A 83 0.23 15.75 -21.37
CA ASN A 83 0.29 15.20 -20.02
C ASN A 83 -0.18 13.74 -19.98
N THR A 84 -1.12 13.32 -20.82
CA THR A 84 -1.49 11.91 -20.91
C THR A 84 -0.36 11.05 -21.46
N LEU A 85 0.49 11.57 -22.35
CA LEU A 85 1.66 10.86 -22.88
C LEU A 85 2.77 10.69 -21.83
N ASP A 86 2.88 11.60 -20.87
CA ASP A 86 3.79 11.41 -19.72
C ASP A 86 3.44 10.14 -18.91
N ILE A 87 2.13 9.77 -18.85
CA ILE A 87 1.70 8.51 -18.20
C ILE A 87 2.15 7.29 -19.02
N VAL A 88 2.14 7.37 -20.35
CA VAL A 88 2.67 6.30 -21.22
C VAL A 88 4.16 6.13 -20.98
N SER A 89 4.91 7.23 -20.97
CA SER A 89 6.35 7.20 -20.70
C SER A 89 6.68 6.62 -19.30
N ALA A 90 5.82 6.87 -18.32
CA ALA A 90 5.92 6.23 -17.00
C ALA A 90 5.64 4.71 -17.06
N ALA A 91 4.71 4.28 -17.91
CA ALA A 91 4.42 2.86 -18.11
C ALA A 91 5.58 2.15 -18.81
N ASP A 92 6.13 2.75 -19.85
CA ASP A 92 7.31 2.25 -20.58
C ASP A 92 8.53 2.15 -19.64
N TYR A 93 8.73 3.16 -18.77
CA TYR A 93 9.78 3.12 -17.77
C TYR A 93 9.63 1.94 -16.82
N LEU A 94 8.42 1.68 -16.32
CA LEU A 94 8.15 0.53 -15.43
C LEU A 94 8.39 -0.78 -16.17
N GLU A 95 7.88 -0.94 -17.38
CA GLU A 95 8.02 -2.16 -18.17
C GLU A 95 9.50 -2.48 -18.46
N ASN A 96 10.29 -1.48 -18.81
CA ASN A 96 11.70 -1.66 -19.14
C ASN A 96 12.61 -1.89 -17.93
N ASN A 97 12.25 -1.43 -16.74
CA ASN A 97 13.14 -1.46 -15.58
C ASN A 97 12.62 -2.37 -14.43
N TYR A 98 11.34 -2.76 -14.44
CA TYR A 98 10.70 -3.54 -13.39
C TYR A 98 9.71 -4.53 -13.97
N ALA A 99 8.43 -4.15 -14.10
CA ALA A 99 7.36 -4.93 -14.71
C ALA A 99 6.26 -4.01 -15.26
N PRO A 100 5.45 -4.48 -16.23
CA PRO A 100 4.38 -3.69 -16.81
C PRO A 100 3.36 -3.20 -15.77
N ALA A 101 2.86 -1.97 -15.97
CA ALA A 101 1.84 -1.40 -15.10
C ALA A 101 0.47 -2.03 -15.38
N GLU A 102 -0.10 -2.70 -14.38
CA GLU A 102 -1.40 -3.37 -14.48
C GLU A 102 -2.55 -2.53 -13.91
N LEU A 103 -2.24 -1.51 -13.09
CA LEU A 103 -3.21 -0.62 -12.45
C LEU A 103 -2.88 0.84 -12.75
N LEU A 104 -3.86 1.59 -13.23
CA LEU A 104 -3.76 3.03 -13.40
C LEU A 104 -4.66 3.72 -12.38
N ILE A 105 -4.11 4.64 -11.61
CA ILE A 105 -4.83 5.39 -10.58
C ILE A 105 -4.69 6.87 -10.91
N GLY A 106 -5.80 7.60 -10.92
CA GLY A 106 -5.76 9.03 -11.18
C GLY A 106 -6.63 9.83 -10.21
N HIS A 107 -6.07 10.92 -9.70
CA HIS A 107 -6.78 11.86 -8.84
C HIS A 107 -7.13 13.14 -9.59
N SER A 108 -8.39 13.59 -9.46
CA SER A 108 -8.89 14.81 -10.10
C SER A 108 -8.67 14.75 -11.63
N LEU A 109 -8.05 15.74 -12.25
CA LEU A 109 -7.74 15.72 -13.69
C LEU A 109 -6.82 14.53 -14.07
N GLY A 110 -5.96 14.05 -13.16
CA GLY A 110 -5.22 12.80 -13.35
C GLY A 110 -6.14 11.58 -13.54
N GLY A 111 -7.34 11.60 -12.94
CA GLY A 111 -8.36 10.57 -13.15
C GLY A 111 -8.94 10.58 -14.56
N ALA A 112 -9.19 11.75 -15.13
CA ALA A 112 -9.54 11.88 -16.54
C ALA A 112 -8.37 11.44 -17.44
N ALA A 113 -7.16 11.81 -17.10
CA ALA A 113 -5.94 11.45 -17.86
C ALA A 113 -5.73 9.93 -17.94
N VAL A 114 -5.88 9.19 -16.83
CA VAL A 114 -5.72 7.73 -16.87
C VAL A 114 -6.80 7.04 -17.69
N ILE A 115 -8.05 7.54 -17.68
CA ILE A 115 -9.08 7.02 -18.58
C ILE A 115 -8.71 7.28 -20.05
N GLN A 116 -8.29 8.52 -20.37
CA GLN A 116 -7.94 8.93 -21.72
C GLN A 116 -6.86 8.05 -22.34
N ILE A 117 -5.86 7.66 -21.55
CA ILE A 117 -4.68 6.96 -22.03
C ILE A 117 -4.74 5.43 -21.84
N ALA A 118 -5.69 4.91 -21.05
CA ALA A 118 -5.74 3.50 -20.67
C ALA A 118 -5.68 2.54 -21.87
N GLU A 119 -6.23 2.93 -23.02
CA GLU A 119 -6.19 2.14 -24.25
C GLU A 119 -4.76 1.92 -24.76
N LYS A 120 -3.86 2.93 -24.60
CA LYS A 120 -2.47 2.85 -25.04
C LYS A 120 -1.59 2.00 -24.13
N ILE A 121 -1.98 1.78 -22.88
CA ILE A 121 -1.27 0.93 -21.92
C ILE A 121 -1.93 -0.44 -21.90
N SER A 122 -1.51 -1.31 -22.80
CA SER A 122 -2.14 -2.64 -23.03
C SER A 122 -2.06 -3.55 -21.80
N SER A 123 -1.00 -3.42 -21.01
CA SER A 123 -0.78 -4.18 -19.77
C SER A 123 -1.78 -3.84 -18.66
N SER A 124 -2.38 -2.63 -18.68
CA SER A 124 -3.32 -2.24 -17.63
C SER A 124 -4.61 -3.04 -17.69
N LYS A 125 -4.99 -3.65 -16.58
CA LYS A 125 -6.21 -4.46 -16.41
C LYS A 125 -7.31 -3.67 -15.71
N ALA A 126 -6.92 -2.67 -14.92
CA ALA A 126 -7.81 -1.91 -14.06
C ALA A 126 -7.46 -0.41 -14.02
N VAL A 127 -8.49 0.42 -13.87
CA VAL A 127 -8.39 1.88 -13.77
C VAL A 127 -9.15 2.33 -12.54
N VAL A 128 -8.57 3.24 -11.77
CA VAL A 128 -9.19 3.87 -10.60
C VAL A 128 -9.21 5.38 -10.80
N THR A 129 -10.37 5.98 -10.62
CA THR A 129 -10.54 7.43 -10.59
C THR A 129 -10.93 7.88 -9.19
N ILE A 130 -10.27 8.93 -8.69
CA ILE A 130 -10.54 9.52 -7.39
C ILE A 130 -10.87 10.99 -7.61
N ALA A 131 -12.07 11.42 -7.24
CA ALA A 131 -12.54 12.81 -7.39
C ALA A 131 -12.36 13.37 -8.82
N ALA A 132 -12.55 12.54 -9.83
CA ALA A 132 -12.27 12.86 -11.23
C ALA A 132 -13.43 13.57 -11.92
N PRO A 133 -13.17 14.56 -12.80
CA PRO A 133 -14.20 15.09 -13.69
C PRO A 133 -14.51 14.10 -14.82
N SER A 134 -15.77 14.09 -15.24
CA SER A 134 -16.25 13.29 -16.39
C SER A 134 -15.78 13.84 -17.73
N GLU A 135 -15.48 15.13 -17.76
CA GLU A 135 -14.91 15.85 -18.91
C GLU A 135 -13.76 16.72 -18.41
N PRO A 136 -12.56 16.68 -19.03
CA PRO A 136 -11.43 17.51 -18.64
C PRO A 136 -11.73 19.01 -18.68
N SER A 137 -12.60 19.44 -19.60
CA SER A 137 -13.08 20.81 -19.74
C SER A 137 -13.79 21.35 -18.48
N HIS A 138 -14.17 20.47 -17.52
CA HIS A 138 -14.69 20.90 -16.21
C HIS A 138 -13.75 21.89 -15.52
N VAL A 139 -12.45 21.77 -15.71
CA VAL A 139 -11.42 22.66 -15.14
C VAL A 139 -11.62 24.10 -15.58
N LEU A 140 -12.19 24.31 -16.79
CA LEU A 140 -12.48 25.64 -17.35
C LEU A 140 -13.51 26.43 -16.53
N ARG A 141 -14.36 25.75 -15.75
CA ARG A 141 -15.32 26.40 -14.87
C ARG A 141 -14.65 27.27 -13.81
N HIS A 142 -13.44 26.87 -13.39
CA HIS A 142 -12.63 27.63 -12.46
C HIS A 142 -11.83 28.75 -13.11
N MET A 143 -11.91 28.88 -14.43
CA MET A 143 -11.16 29.87 -15.24
C MET A 143 -12.06 30.82 -16.02
N LYS A 144 -13.39 30.82 -15.76
CA LYS A 144 -14.36 31.59 -16.54
C LYS A 144 -13.95 33.07 -16.73
N ASP A 145 -13.50 33.73 -15.65
CA ASP A 145 -13.09 35.13 -15.67
C ASP A 145 -11.82 35.41 -16.48
N LYS A 146 -11.10 34.35 -16.90
CA LYS A 146 -9.85 34.43 -17.68
C LYS A 146 -9.99 33.87 -19.09
N LYS A 147 -11.08 33.13 -19.39
CA LYS A 147 -11.29 32.48 -20.70
C LYS A 147 -11.28 33.53 -21.81
N ASP A 148 -12.04 34.61 -21.69
CA ASP A 148 -12.09 35.69 -22.69
C ASP A 148 -10.71 36.31 -22.94
N ARG A 149 -9.91 36.42 -21.88
CA ARG A 149 -8.55 36.93 -22.00
C ARG A 149 -7.62 35.93 -22.71
N ILE A 150 -7.74 34.63 -22.40
CA ILE A 150 -6.97 33.60 -23.09
C ILE A 150 -7.36 33.53 -24.57
N ASP A 151 -8.66 33.62 -24.88
CA ASP A 151 -9.15 33.59 -26.23
C ASP A 151 -8.69 34.81 -27.05
N SER A 152 -8.64 35.99 -26.45
CA SER A 152 -8.24 37.24 -27.14
C SER A 152 -6.72 37.49 -27.16
N GLN A 153 -5.98 37.10 -26.13
CA GLN A 153 -4.53 37.36 -25.97
C GLN A 153 -3.66 36.12 -26.17
N GLY A 154 -4.28 34.93 -26.37
CA GLY A 154 -3.59 33.66 -26.54
C GLY A 154 -3.13 33.01 -25.21
N GLU A 155 -3.05 33.76 -24.12
CA GLU A 155 -2.63 33.25 -22.81
C GLU A 155 -3.10 34.14 -21.64
N ALA A 156 -3.23 33.54 -20.45
CA ALA A 156 -3.41 34.28 -19.22
C ALA A 156 -2.81 33.53 -18.01
N THR A 157 -2.49 34.30 -16.97
CA THR A 157 -2.13 33.70 -15.68
C THR A 157 -3.40 33.43 -14.87
N VAL A 158 -3.58 32.18 -14.45
CA VAL A 158 -4.71 31.69 -13.69
C VAL A 158 -4.20 31.22 -12.33
N LEU A 159 -4.88 31.62 -11.26
CA LEU A 159 -4.60 31.10 -9.93
C LEU A 159 -5.36 29.79 -9.72
N ILE A 160 -4.65 28.69 -9.56
CA ILE A 160 -5.23 27.39 -9.29
C ILE A 160 -4.64 26.87 -7.98
N ALA A 161 -5.51 26.59 -7.00
CA ALA A 161 -5.11 26.22 -5.64
C ALA A 161 -4.09 27.22 -5.01
N GLY A 162 -4.27 28.52 -5.29
CA GLY A 162 -3.41 29.59 -4.77
C GLY A 162 -2.04 29.74 -5.49
N ARG A 163 -1.78 28.97 -6.55
CA ARG A 163 -0.54 29.05 -7.33
C ARG A 163 -0.82 29.66 -8.72
N PRO A 164 0.04 30.55 -9.24
CA PRO A 164 -0.12 31.10 -10.57
C PRO A 164 0.35 30.09 -11.62
N PHE A 165 -0.50 29.82 -12.61
CA PHE A 165 -0.18 29.02 -13.79
C PHE A 165 -0.44 29.84 -15.04
N LYS A 166 0.50 29.82 -15.96
CA LYS A 166 0.33 30.41 -17.28
C LYS A 166 -0.35 29.38 -18.20
N ILE A 167 -1.57 29.69 -18.61
CA ILE A 167 -2.40 28.85 -19.47
C ILE A 167 -2.48 29.48 -20.85
N LYS A 168 -2.15 28.71 -21.89
CA LYS A 168 -2.26 29.10 -23.29
C LYS A 168 -3.55 28.56 -23.93
N LYS A 169 -3.97 29.18 -25.03
CA LYS A 169 -5.21 28.79 -25.74
C LYS A 169 -5.20 27.32 -26.16
N GLN A 170 -4.07 26.81 -26.64
CA GLN A 170 -3.90 25.39 -27.02
C GLN A 170 -4.35 24.42 -25.91
N PHE A 171 -4.20 24.81 -24.64
CA PHE A 171 -4.63 24.00 -23.52
C PHE A 171 -6.14 23.93 -23.40
N LEU A 172 -6.84 25.05 -23.66
CA LEU A 172 -8.31 25.12 -23.64
C LEU A 172 -8.91 24.32 -24.79
N ASP A 173 -8.37 24.49 -25.99
CA ASP A 173 -8.82 23.80 -27.21
C ASP A 173 -8.69 22.27 -27.03
N ASP A 174 -7.55 21.81 -26.53
CA ASP A 174 -7.29 20.39 -26.28
C ASP A 174 -8.20 19.76 -25.22
N LEU A 175 -8.58 20.52 -24.18
CA LEU A 175 -9.55 20.06 -23.18
C LEU A 175 -10.95 19.85 -23.75
N GLU A 176 -11.37 20.70 -24.69
CA GLU A 176 -12.67 20.63 -25.33
C GLU A 176 -12.77 19.46 -26.35
N GLU A 177 -11.65 19.08 -26.97
CA GLU A 177 -11.56 18.01 -27.97
C GLU A 177 -11.35 16.61 -27.39
N SER A 178 -11.28 16.47 -26.08
CA SER A 178 -10.87 15.23 -25.41
C SER A 178 -11.71 13.98 -25.73
N GLY A 179 -12.98 14.13 -26.12
CA GLY A 179 -13.87 13.01 -26.46
C GLY A 179 -14.08 12.00 -25.32
N MET A 180 -13.99 12.47 -24.09
CA MET A 180 -13.95 11.63 -22.88
C MET A 180 -15.09 10.63 -22.76
N LYS A 181 -16.31 11.02 -23.14
CA LYS A 181 -17.49 10.13 -23.10
C LYS A 181 -17.26 8.83 -23.90
N ASN A 182 -16.64 8.94 -25.07
CA ASN A 182 -16.29 7.77 -25.88
C ASN A 182 -15.20 6.92 -25.23
N LYS A 183 -14.20 7.55 -24.62
CA LYS A 183 -13.13 6.84 -23.90
C LYS A 183 -13.66 6.09 -22.69
N ILE A 184 -14.55 6.69 -21.90
CA ILE A 184 -15.23 6.02 -20.79
C ILE A 184 -16.06 4.83 -21.28
N GLY A 185 -16.89 5.03 -22.32
CA GLY A 185 -17.76 3.98 -22.86
C GLY A 185 -17.01 2.80 -23.52
N ASN A 186 -15.78 3.01 -23.95
CA ASN A 186 -14.95 2.01 -24.62
C ASN A 186 -13.71 1.60 -23.79
N LEU A 187 -13.68 1.86 -22.49
CA LEU A 187 -12.52 1.64 -21.64
C LEU A 187 -12.03 0.17 -21.65
N ARG A 188 -12.95 -0.80 -21.71
CA ARG A 188 -12.65 -2.26 -21.75
C ARG A 188 -11.71 -2.77 -20.66
N LYS A 189 -11.67 -2.08 -19.53
CA LYS A 189 -10.90 -2.41 -18.33
C LYS A 189 -11.80 -2.32 -17.12
N ALA A 190 -11.46 -2.98 -16.03
CA ALA A 190 -12.20 -2.80 -14.79
C ALA A 190 -12.07 -1.34 -14.31
N LEU A 191 -13.17 -0.73 -13.91
CA LEU A 191 -13.19 0.66 -13.46
C LEU A 191 -13.69 0.76 -12.03
N LEU A 192 -12.91 1.42 -11.18
CA LEU A 192 -13.33 1.87 -9.86
C LEU A 192 -13.46 3.40 -9.85
N VAL A 193 -14.65 3.89 -9.54
CA VAL A 193 -14.91 5.31 -9.33
C VAL A 193 -15.02 5.57 -7.83
N MET A 194 -14.18 6.46 -7.32
CA MET A 194 -14.19 6.90 -5.91
C MET A 194 -14.42 8.40 -5.85
N HIS A 195 -15.45 8.84 -5.11
CA HIS A 195 -15.81 10.26 -5.07
C HIS A 195 -16.52 10.63 -3.76
N SER A 196 -16.28 11.84 -3.29
CA SER A 196 -16.99 12.37 -2.12
C SER A 196 -18.25 13.15 -2.53
N PRO A 197 -19.39 12.94 -1.86
CA PRO A 197 -20.56 13.78 -2.05
C PRO A 197 -20.34 15.23 -1.57
N PHE A 198 -19.33 15.48 -0.77
CA PHE A 198 -18.94 16.80 -0.24
C PHE A 198 -17.81 17.46 -1.02
N ASP A 199 -17.41 16.91 -2.17
CA ASP A 199 -16.42 17.52 -3.04
C ASP A 199 -16.96 18.81 -3.69
N ASN A 200 -16.46 19.96 -3.22
CA ASN A 200 -16.87 21.28 -3.72
C ASN A 200 -16.06 21.73 -4.95
N THR A 201 -15.05 20.97 -5.37
CA THR A 201 -14.22 21.29 -6.53
C THR A 201 -14.71 20.56 -7.78
N VAL A 202 -14.91 19.26 -7.66
CA VAL A 202 -15.51 18.41 -8.70
C VAL A 202 -16.75 17.75 -8.11
N GLY A 203 -17.94 18.21 -8.48
CA GLY A 203 -19.17 17.69 -7.92
C GLY A 203 -19.37 16.20 -8.24
N ILE A 204 -20.06 15.49 -7.35
CA ILE A 204 -20.30 14.03 -7.45
C ILE A 204 -21.03 13.63 -8.74
N ASP A 205 -21.72 14.56 -9.42
CA ASP A 205 -22.38 14.33 -10.71
C ASP A 205 -21.38 13.83 -11.77
N ASN A 206 -20.11 14.23 -11.67
CA ASN A 206 -19.05 13.74 -12.54
C ASN A 206 -18.80 12.26 -12.35
N ALA A 207 -18.75 11.80 -11.12
CA ALA A 207 -18.61 10.38 -10.80
C ALA A 207 -19.80 9.57 -11.30
N THR A 208 -21.01 10.11 -11.15
CA THR A 208 -22.24 9.53 -11.70
C THR A 208 -22.16 9.41 -13.22
N ALA A 209 -21.75 10.48 -13.92
CA ALA A 209 -21.59 10.49 -15.38
C ALA A 209 -20.56 9.46 -15.85
N ILE A 210 -19.40 9.36 -15.19
CA ILE A 210 -18.37 8.35 -15.47
C ILE A 210 -18.97 6.95 -15.28
N PHE A 211 -19.59 6.72 -14.11
CA PHE A 211 -20.10 5.40 -13.76
C PHE A 211 -21.22 4.93 -14.70
N VAL A 212 -22.17 5.81 -15.04
CA VAL A 212 -23.27 5.46 -15.95
C VAL A 212 -22.75 5.16 -17.35
N THR A 213 -21.80 5.94 -17.84
CA THR A 213 -21.23 5.81 -19.19
C THR A 213 -20.35 4.56 -19.35
N ALA A 214 -19.63 4.19 -18.32
CA ALA A 214 -18.73 3.04 -18.35
C ALA A 214 -19.50 1.72 -18.46
N LYS A 215 -18.91 0.74 -19.16
CA LYS A 215 -19.39 -0.64 -19.22
C LYS A 215 -18.81 -1.46 -18.06
N HIS A 216 -19.45 -2.58 -17.73
CA HIS A 216 -18.92 -3.53 -16.76
C HIS A 216 -17.61 -4.18 -17.25
N PRO A 217 -16.68 -4.55 -16.31
CA PRO A 217 -16.83 -4.44 -14.87
C PRO A 217 -16.56 -3.02 -14.34
N LYS A 218 -17.46 -2.52 -13.50
CA LYS A 218 -17.34 -1.20 -12.86
C LYS A 218 -17.86 -1.22 -11.44
N SER A 219 -17.24 -0.40 -10.56
CA SER A 219 -17.60 -0.22 -9.16
C SER A 219 -17.61 1.26 -8.80
N PHE A 220 -18.46 1.64 -7.84
CA PHE A 220 -18.51 2.99 -7.29
C PHE A 220 -18.42 2.93 -5.78
N ILE A 221 -17.55 3.74 -5.22
CA ILE A 221 -17.36 3.87 -3.76
C ILE A 221 -17.44 5.34 -3.39
N THR A 222 -18.32 5.67 -2.45
CA THR A 222 -18.39 7.02 -1.87
C THR A 222 -17.31 7.21 -0.81
N LEU A 223 -16.70 8.38 -0.80
CA LEU A 223 -15.78 8.86 0.23
C LEU A 223 -16.53 9.89 1.08
N ASP A 224 -17.42 9.42 1.95
CA ASP A 224 -18.53 10.20 2.51
C ASP A 224 -18.13 11.50 3.23
N ASN A 225 -16.94 11.58 3.80
CA ASN A 225 -16.47 12.76 4.54
C ASN A 225 -15.19 13.39 3.96
N ALA A 226 -14.72 12.91 2.80
CA ALA A 226 -13.48 13.40 2.23
C ALA A 226 -13.68 14.75 1.52
N ASP A 227 -12.68 15.62 1.62
CA ASP A 227 -12.55 16.77 0.74
C ASP A 227 -11.97 16.35 -0.63
N HIS A 228 -11.90 17.29 -1.58
CA HIS A 228 -11.36 17.04 -2.92
C HIS A 228 -9.94 16.45 -2.91
N LEU A 229 -9.09 16.88 -1.98
CA LEU A 229 -7.68 16.46 -1.89
C LEU A 229 -7.47 15.23 -0.99
N ILE A 230 -8.54 14.70 -0.40
CA ILE A 230 -8.49 13.58 0.58
C ILE A 230 -7.50 13.93 1.70
N SER A 231 -7.63 15.12 2.28
CA SER A 231 -6.66 15.67 3.23
C SER A 231 -6.60 14.89 4.54
N SER A 232 -7.69 14.22 4.92
CA SER A 232 -7.75 13.33 6.09
C SER A 232 -6.87 12.10 5.87
N ARG A 233 -5.97 11.83 6.83
CA ARG A 233 -5.14 10.62 6.80
C ARG A 233 -5.99 9.34 6.86
N HIS A 234 -7.10 9.38 7.58
CA HIS A 234 -8.03 8.25 7.69
C HIS A 234 -8.63 7.90 6.33
N ASP A 235 -9.12 8.92 5.59
CA ASP A 235 -9.74 8.73 4.29
C ASP A 235 -8.71 8.30 3.22
N ALA A 236 -7.49 8.81 3.29
CA ALA A 236 -6.39 8.39 2.41
C ALA A 236 -6.00 6.91 2.67
N LEU A 237 -5.94 6.46 3.93
CA LEU A 237 -5.71 5.06 4.27
C LEU A 237 -6.87 4.16 3.80
N TYR A 238 -8.11 4.58 4.03
CA TYR A 238 -9.30 3.86 3.56
C TYR A 238 -9.28 3.72 2.04
N THR A 239 -9.02 4.82 1.31
CA THR A 239 -8.90 4.83 -0.16
C THR A 239 -7.87 3.80 -0.64
N GLY A 240 -6.67 3.80 -0.08
CA GLY A 240 -5.61 2.85 -0.45
C GLY A 240 -6.00 1.39 -0.20
N ARG A 241 -6.65 1.10 0.94
CA ARG A 241 -7.12 -0.25 1.30
C ARG A 241 -8.22 -0.75 0.36
N VAL A 242 -9.17 0.11 0.05
CA VAL A 242 -10.26 -0.22 -0.87
C VAL A 242 -9.72 -0.50 -2.27
N ILE A 243 -8.83 0.35 -2.79
CA ILE A 243 -8.20 0.13 -4.10
C ILE A 243 -7.47 -1.21 -4.13
N ALA A 244 -6.67 -1.53 -3.11
CA ALA A 244 -5.93 -2.78 -3.06
C ALA A 244 -6.87 -4.00 -3.05
N ALA A 245 -7.89 -4.00 -2.19
CA ALA A 245 -8.86 -5.10 -2.09
C ALA A 245 -9.69 -5.27 -3.36
N TRP A 246 -10.05 -4.16 -4.01
CA TRP A 246 -10.80 -4.19 -5.26
C TRP A 246 -9.93 -4.68 -6.42
N ALA A 247 -8.68 -4.22 -6.51
CA ALA A 247 -7.76 -4.58 -7.58
C ALA A 247 -7.42 -6.08 -7.59
N ASP A 248 -7.34 -6.72 -6.42
CA ASP A 248 -7.08 -8.16 -6.27
C ASP A 248 -8.07 -9.05 -7.06
N ARG A 249 -9.25 -8.53 -7.37
CA ARG A 249 -10.25 -9.25 -8.18
C ARG A 249 -9.92 -9.27 -9.67
N TYR A 250 -9.20 -8.27 -10.16
CA TYR A 250 -8.99 -8.04 -11.60
C TYR A 250 -7.53 -8.21 -12.02
N ILE A 251 -6.63 -8.16 -11.06
CA ILE A 251 -5.21 -8.31 -11.29
C ILE A 251 -4.77 -9.63 -10.65
N GLU A 252 -4.52 -10.62 -11.48
CA GLU A 252 -3.99 -11.89 -11.03
C GLU A 252 -2.57 -11.67 -10.52
N ARG A 253 -2.35 -11.98 -9.27
CA ARG A 253 -1.02 -12.06 -8.71
C ARG A 253 -0.52 -13.48 -8.96
N ASP A 254 0.52 -13.61 -9.76
CA ASP A 254 1.21 -14.89 -9.89
C ASP A 254 2.03 -15.09 -8.60
N PRO A 255 1.65 -16.02 -7.74
CA PRO A 255 2.43 -16.30 -6.54
C PRO A 255 3.80 -16.92 -6.86
N GLY A 256 4.19 -16.91 -8.16
CA GLY A 256 5.42 -17.50 -8.67
C GLY A 256 5.42 -19.01 -8.57
N ASN A 257 6.29 -19.67 -9.31
CA ASN A 257 6.51 -21.13 -9.28
C ASN A 257 7.06 -21.62 -7.91
N GLU A 258 7.07 -20.74 -6.89
CA GLU A 258 7.45 -21.05 -5.49
C GLU A 258 6.29 -21.64 -4.66
N ARG A 259 5.16 -22.00 -5.27
CA ARG A 259 3.96 -22.54 -4.59
C ARG A 259 4.16 -23.86 -3.84
N ARG A 260 5.31 -24.49 -3.97
CA ARG A 260 5.67 -25.70 -3.22
C ARG A 260 7.05 -25.58 -2.61
N GLN A 261 7.27 -24.53 -1.82
CA GLN A 261 8.38 -24.59 -0.91
C GLN A 261 8.06 -25.54 0.24
N ASP A 262 9.07 -26.35 0.57
CA ASP A 262 9.06 -27.25 1.70
C ASP A 262 8.51 -26.51 2.93
N ASP A 263 7.40 -26.99 3.48
CA ASP A 263 6.74 -26.46 4.70
C ASP A 263 7.69 -26.36 5.92
N LYS A 264 8.90 -26.91 5.79
CA LYS A 264 9.92 -26.93 6.83
C LYS A 264 10.83 -25.70 6.82
N THR A 265 10.79 -24.88 5.78
CA THR A 265 11.72 -23.75 5.64
C THR A 265 11.02 -22.43 5.91
N VAL A 266 11.61 -21.60 6.76
CA VAL A 266 11.21 -20.20 6.95
C VAL A 266 12.20 -19.33 6.20
N LYS A 267 11.72 -18.53 5.24
CA LYS A 267 12.52 -17.52 4.54
C LYS A 267 12.28 -16.16 5.14
N VAL A 268 13.36 -15.46 5.46
CA VAL A 268 13.33 -14.09 5.98
C VAL A 268 14.12 -13.21 5.04
N ILE A 269 13.49 -12.13 4.57
CA ILE A 269 14.08 -11.20 3.60
C ILE A 269 14.05 -9.80 4.19
N ASN A 270 15.19 -9.13 4.19
CA ASN A 270 15.33 -7.72 4.54
C ASN A 270 15.84 -6.94 3.34
N ASP A 271 15.40 -5.69 3.16
CA ASP A 271 15.97 -4.79 2.16
C ASP A 271 16.94 -3.78 2.80
N LYS A 272 17.73 -3.11 1.98
CA LYS A 272 18.78 -2.18 2.44
C LYS A 272 18.26 -0.87 3.05
N TYR A 273 16.95 -0.63 3.06
CA TYR A 273 16.39 0.69 3.37
C TYR A 273 15.64 0.77 4.70
N SER A 274 15.38 -0.37 5.34
CA SER A 274 14.63 -0.42 6.60
C SER A 274 15.01 -1.63 7.44
N TYR A 275 14.61 -1.63 8.73
CA TYR A 275 14.71 -2.82 9.59
C TYR A 275 13.57 -3.81 9.34
N SER A 276 12.56 -3.43 8.56
CA SER A 276 11.43 -4.31 8.27
C SER A 276 11.89 -5.56 7.54
N THR A 277 11.51 -6.72 8.06
CA THR A 277 11.76 -8.02 7.46
C THR A 277 10.45 -8.69 7.09
N TYR A 278 10.45 -9.39 5.96
CA TYR A 278 9.32 -10.19 5.50
C TYR A 278 9.64 -11.66 5.75
N ILE A 279 8.76 -12.30 6.49
CA ILE A 279 8.91 -13.70 6.90
C ILE A 279 7.89 -14.51 6.11
N ARG A 280 8.35 -15.44 5.28
CA ARG A 280 7.50 -16.39 4.57
C ARG A 280 7.65 -17.77 5.16
N THR A 281 6.52 -18.40 5.48
CA THR A 281 6.46 -19.80 5.92
C THR A 281 5.21 -20.45 5.30
N GLY A 282 5.41 -21.38 4.37
CA GLY A 282 4.33 -21.90 3.54
C GLY A 282 3.57 -20.78 2.82
N GLU A 283 2.25 -20.73 2.99
CA GLU A 283 1.39 -19.67 2.42
C GLU A 283 1.29 -18.41 3.28
N HIS A 284 1.89 -18.40 4.47
CA HIS A 284 1.80 -17.28 5.40
C HIS A 284 2.91 -16.26 5.16
N LEU A 285 2.52 -14.99 5.13
CA LEU A 285 3.43 -13.85 5.07
C LEU A 285 3.29 -13.02 6.35
N LEU A 286 4.39 -12.88 7.08
CA LEU A 286 4.46 -12.11 8.31
C LEU A 286 5.45 -10.96 8.13
N VAL A 287 5.33 -9.92 8.94
CA VAL A 287 6.25 -8.77 8.95
C VAL A 287 6.84 -8.64 10.35
N SER A 288 8.17 -8.54 10.44
CA SER A 288 8.87 -8.15 11.65
C SER A 288 9.55 -6.80 11.44
N ASP A 289 9.55 -5.97 12.47
CA ASP A 289 10.17 -4.65 12.41
C ASP A 289 10.60 -4.19 13.81
N GLU A 290 11.53 -3.24 13.87
CA GLU A 290 11.88 -2.59 15.12
C GLU A 290 10.87 -1.48 15.47
N PRO A 291 10.67 -1.17 16.75
CA PRO A 291 9.87 -0.03 17.15
C PRO A 291 10.51 1.29 16.71
N ILE A 292 9.70 2.34 16.59
CA ILE A 292 10.16 3.68 16.18
C ILE A 292 11.31 4.19 17.08
N SER A 293 11.27 3.88 18.38
CA SER A 293 12.33 4.23 19.34
C SER A 293 13.68 3.60 19.04
N SER A 294 13.71 2.49 18.29
CA SER A 294 14.91 1.77 17.84
C SER A 294 15.26 2.02 16.38
N GLY A 295 14.59 2.98 15.73
CA GLY A 295 14.84 3.38 14.34
C GLY A 295 14.06 2.59 13.29
N GLY A 296 13.11 1.74 13.69
CA GLY A 296 12.16 1.06 12.81
C GLY A 296 10.93 1.90 12.48
N ASP A 297 10.02 1.31 11.72
CA ASP A 297 8.74 1.91 11.33
C ASP A 297 7.53 1.32 12.10
N ASP A 298 7.77 0.40 13.06
CA ASP A 298 6.76 -0.31 13.86
C ASP A 298 5.68 -0.99 12.97
N LEU A 299 6.12 -1.65 11.90
CA LEU A 299 5.25 -2.32 10.93
C LEU A 299 4.83 -3.73 11.36
N GLY A 300 5.51 -4.29 12.34
CA GLY A 300 5.25 -5.62 12.86
C GLY A 300 5.93 -5.85 14.23
N PRO A 301 5.69 -7.00 14.88
CA PRO A 301 6.38 -7.37 16.10
C PRO A 301 7.89 -7.44 15.88
N ASP A 302 8.68 -7.06 16.90
CA ASP A 302 10.11 -7.28 16.91
C ASP A 302 10.47 -8.79 17.03
N PRO A 303 11.72 -9.20 16.73
CA PRO A 303 12.11 -10.62 16.72
C PRO A 303 11.86 -11.34 18.05
N TYR A 304 12.07 -10.66 19.20
CA TYR A 304 11.80 -11.27 20.50
C TYR A 304 10.30 -11.48 20.74
N LYS A 305 9.44 -10.59 20.28
CA LYS A 305 7.98 -10.79 20.33
C LYS A 305 7.53 -12.00 19.50
N TYR A 306 8.21 -12.28 18.38
CA TYR A 306 7.95 -13.52 17.63
C TYR A 306 8.36 -14.77 18.41
N LEU A 307 9.52 -14.75 19.08
CA LEU A 307 9.97 -15.85 19.94
C LEU A 307 8.96 -16.12 21.08
N LEU A 308 8.54 -15.06 21.76
CA LEU A 308 7.51 -15.16 22.84
C LEU A 308 6.16 -15.63 22.28
N SER A 309 5.76 -15.16 21.11
CA SER A 309 4.52 -15.58 20.46
C SER A 309 4.56 -17.07 20.09
N SER A 310 5.69 -17.56 19.65
CA SER A 310 5.92 -18.99 19.38
C SER A 310 5.74 -19.84 20.64
N LEU A 311 6.35 -19.44 21.75
CA LEU A 311 6.20 -20.13 23.04
C LEU A 311 4.76 -20.06 23.56
N GLY A 312 4.11 -18.88 23.45
CA GLY A 312 2.74 -18.69 23.91
C GLY A 312 1.73 -19.50 23.13
N SER A 313 1.81 -19.46 21.79
CA SER A 313 0.91 -20.23 20.92
C SER A 313 1.08 -21.74 21.11
N CYS A 314 2.33 -22.22 21.18
CA CYS A 314 2.60 -23.63 21.46
C CYS A 314 2.07 -24.07 22.82
N THR A 315 2.19 -23.24 23.85
CA THR A 315 1.60 -23.49 25.17
C THR A 315 0.07 -23.62 25.08
N CYS A 316 -0.62 -22.65 24.47
CA CYS A 316 -2.07 -22.68 24.29
C CYS A 316 -2.54 -23.92 23.55
N MET A 317 -1.89 -24.27 22.44
CA MET A 317 -2.22 -25.46 21.64
C MET A 317 -2.03 -26.74 22.45
N THR A 318 -0.92 -26.87 23.18
CA THR A 318 -0.61 -28.04 24.01
C THR A 318 -1.67 -28.24 25.11
N LEU A 319 -2.02 -27.16 25.81
CA LEU A 319 -3.07 -27.21 26.85
C LEU A 319 -4.44 -27.55 26.27
N ARG A 320 -4.79 -26.97 25.12
CA ARG A 320 -6.05 -27.27 24.44
C ARG A 320 -6.13 -28.72 24.00
N MET A 321 -5.07 -29.23 23.39
CA MET A 321 -5.01 -30.64 22.96
C MET A 321 -5.13 -31.58 24.13
N TYR A 322 -4.46 -31.27 25.25
CA TYR A 322 -4.53 -32.11 26.47
C TYR A 322 -5.94 -32.10 27.10
N SER A 323 -6.54 -30.91 27.26
CA SER A 323 -7.87 -30.77 27.86
C SER A 323 -8.94 -31.43 26.99
N ASN A 324 -8.87 -31.31 25.65
CA ASN A 324 -9.80 -31.96 24.75
C ASN A 324 -9.72 -33.50 24.87
N ARG A 325 -8.47 -34.06 24.92
CA ARG A 325 -8.27 -35.51 25.12
C ARG A 325 -8.83 -36.00 26.45
N LYS A 326 -8.75 -35.18 27.51
CA LYS A 326 -9.27 -35.48 28.84
C LYS A 326 -10.75 -35.14 28.99
N LYS A 327 -11.35 -34.48 27.99
CA LYS A 327 -12.73 -33.96 28.02
C LYS A 327 -12.97 -33.01 29.21
N TRP A 328 -11.94 -32.19 29.52
CA TRP A 328 -12.05 -31.19 30.57
C TRP A 328 -12.70 -29.90 30.06
N PRO A 329 -13.59 -29.26 30.83
CA PRO A 329 -14.32 -28.06 30.42
C PRO A 329 -13.45 -26.80 30.52
N LEU A 330 -12.41 -26.72 29.67
CA LEU A 330 -11.53 -25.61 29.56
C LEU A 330 -12.00 -24.66 28.42
N ASP A 331 -12.54 -23.50 28.81
CA ASP A 331 -13.11 -22.54 27.86
C ASP A 331 -12.03 -21.67 27.19
N THR A 332 -11.28 -20.92 27.98
CA THR A 332 -10.26 -19.99 27.48
C THR A 332 -8.91 -20.22 28.15
N ILE A 333 -7.88 -20.07 27.33
CA ILE A 333 -6.48 -20.08 27.76
C ILE A 333 -5.88 -18.73 27.35
N LYS A 334 -5.36 -17.98 28.33
CA LYS A 334 -4.63 -16.75 28.09
C LYS A 334 -3.21 -16.91 28.61
N VAL A 335 -2.24 -16.65 27.73
CA VAL A 335 -0.81 -16.74 28.06
C VAL A 335 -0.17 -15.38 27.82
N SER A 336 0.37 -14.79 28.87
CA SER A 336 1.12 -13.54 28.83
C SER A 336 2.59 -13.84 29.06
N LEU A 337 3.45 -13.30 28.18
CA LEU A 337 4.88 -13.54 28.24
C LEU A 337 5.65 -12.22 28.23
N SER A 338 6.74 -12.20 29.00
CA SER A 338 7.72 -11.12 28.99
C SER A 338 9.13 -11.69 28.92
N HIS A 339 10.05 -10.91 28.36
CA HIS A 339 11.47 -11.24 28.27
C HIS A 339 12.26 -10.10 28.87
N GLU A 340 13.29 -10.44 29.64
CA GLU A 340 14.25 -9.50 30.21
C GLU A 340 15.63 -10.15 30.36
N LYS A 341 16.67 -9.32 30.42
CA LYS A 341 18.01 -9.76 30.77
C LYS A 341 18.28 -9.48 32.25
N ILE A 342 18.57 -10.53 33.00
CA ILE A 342 18.91 -10.46 34.45
C ILE A 342 20.32 -10.87 34.67
N TYR A 343 20.93 -10.52 35.83
CA TYR A 343 22.21 -11.08 36.23
C TYR A 343 22.05 -12.54 36.64
N ALA A 344 22.97 -13.38 36.23
CA ALA A 344 22.99 -14.81 36.57
C ALA A 344 22.97 -15.06 38.07
N ALA A 345 23.61 -14.19 38.86
CA ALA A 345 23.62 -14.22 40.32
C ALA A 345 22.21 -14.07 40.94
N ASP A 346 21.27 -13.43 40.23
CA ASP A 346 19.89 -13.22 40.69
C ASP A 346 18.93 -14.36 40.26
N CYS A 347 19.49 -15.44 39.71
CA CYS A 347 18.72 -16.62 39.27
C CYS A 347 19.05 -17.82 40.13
N GLU A 348 18.05 -18.28 40.91
CA GLU A 348 18.22 -19.44 41.80
C GLU A 348 18.35 -20.76 41.03
N ASP A 349 17.57 -20.91 39.94
CA ASP A 349 17.42 -22.16 39.18
C ASP A 349 18.31 -22.25 37.93
N CYS A 350 19.25 -21.31 37.73
CA CYS A 350 20.08 -21.25 36.54
C CYS A 350 21.43 -21.93 36.74
N GLU A 351 21.92 -22.65 35.73
CA GLU A 351 23.23 -23.28 35.70
C GLU A 351 24.35 -22.24 35.57
N THR A 352 24.14 -21.21 34.76
CA THR A 352 25.10 -20.09 34.60
C THR A 352 25.15 -19.27 35.87
N LYS A 353 26.35 -19.00 36.40
CA LYS A 353 26.54 -18.24 37.65
C LYS A 353 27.16 -16.85 37.45
N GLU A 354 27.69 -16.54 36.27
CA GLU A 354 28.32 -15.26 35.95
C GLU A 354 27.70 -14.62 34.70
N GLY A 355 27.72 -13.29 34.65
CA GLY A 355 27.19 -12.53 33.51
C GLY A 355 25.68 -12.32 33.56
N LYS A 356 25.08 -12.12 32.39
CA LYS A 356 23.63 -11.94 32.23
C LYS A 356 23.01 -13.11 31.46
N ILE A 357 21.82 -13.48 31.86
CA ILE A 357 21.00 -14.51 31.22
C ILE A 357 19.66 -13.92 30.74
N ASP A 358 19.07 -14.57 29.77
CA ASP A 358 17.75 -14.22 29.27
C ASP A 358 16.68 -14.92 30.10
N ARG A 359 15.75 -14.15 30.72
CA ARG A 359 14.62 -14.67 31.49
C ARG A 359 13.33 -14.46 30.72
N ILE A 360 12.59 -15.53 30.48
CA ILE A 360 11.24 -15.48 29.92
C ILE A 360 10.25 -15.82 31.05
N THR A 361 9.40 -14.86 31.39
CA THR A 361 8.30 -15.08 32.35
C THR A 361 7.02 -15.37 31.61
N ARG A 362 6.38 -16.50 31.97
CA ARG A 362 5.11 -16.96 31.39
C ARG A 362 4.02 -17.01 32.46
N ARG A 363 2.93 -16.26 32.26
CA ARG A 363 1.73 -16.27 33.11
C ARG A 363 0.58 -16.89 32.35
N ILE A 364 -0.11 -17.86 32.97
CA ILE A 364 -1.21 -18.62 32.35
C ILE A 364 -2.48 -18.40 33.15
N GLU A 365 -3.51 -17.93 32.48
CA GLU A 365 -4.86 -17.79 33.00
C GLU A 365 -5.75 -18.84 32.33
N LEU A 366 -6.47 -19.62 33.10
CA LEU A 366 -7.36 -20.69 32.62
C LEU A 366 -8.79 -20.38 33.06
N ALA A 367 -9.72 -20.27 32.12
CA ALA A 367 -11.15 -20.13 32.38
C ALA A 367 -11.89 -21.42 31.98
N GLY A 368 -12.95 -21.76 32.71
CA GLY A 368 -13.75 -22.96 32.57
C GLY A 368 -14.06 -23.57 33.92
N ASP A 369 -14.96 -24.54 33.97
CA ASP A 369 -15.35 -25.26 35.21
C ASP A 369 -14.30 -26.35 35.53
N LEU A 370 -13.11 -25.90 35.96
CA LEU A 370 -11.96 -26.74 36.26
C LEU A 370 -11.71 -26.83 37.77
N SER A 371 -11.45 -28.04 38.26
CA SER A 371 -10.96 -28.23 39.63
C SER A 371 -9.55 -27.69 39.82
N SER A 372 -9.12 -27.44 41.06
CA SER A 372 -7.76 -27.02 41.38
C SER A 372 -6.72 -28.01 40.89
N GLU A 373 -6.93 -29.30 41.02
CA GLU A 373 -6.07 -30.37 40.54
C GLU A 373 -5.94 -30.38 39.03
N GLN A 374 -7.05 -30.08 38.32
CA GLN A 374 -7.02 -29.95 36.86
C GLN A 374 -6.18 -28.74 36.39
N LYS A 375 -6.30 -27.63 37.12
CA LYS A 375 -5.49 -26.41 36.84
C LYS A 375 -4.01 -26.66 37.08
N GLU A 376 -3.64 -27.25 38.22
CA GLU A 376 -2.27 -27.62 38.53
C GLU A 376 -1.68 -28.55 37.47
N ARG A 377 -2.45 -29.57 37.08
CA ARG A 377 -2.04 -30.50 36.04
C ARG A 377 -1.83 -29.81 34.68
N LEU A 378 -2.65 -28.82 34.31
CA LEU A 378 -2.47 -28.05 33.11
C LEU A 378 -1.20 -27.21 33.14
N ILE A 379 -0.82 -26.65 34.27
CA ILE A 379 0.47 -25.95 34.44
C ILE A 379 1.66 -26.89 34.18
N GLU A 380 1.64 -28.10 34.76
CA GLU A 380 2.69 -29.10 34.46
C GLU A 380 2.75 -29.50 32.97
N ILE A 381 1.58 -29.52 32.30
CA ILE A 381 1.51 -29.81 30.87
C ILE A 381 2.04 -28.64 30.02
N ALA A 382 1.90 -27.40 30.49
CA ALA A 382 2.46 -26.23 29.82
C ALA A 382 3.98 -26.34 29.64
N ASP A 383 4.68 -26.92 30.61
CA ASP A 383 6.14 -27.14 30.54
C ASP A 383 6.55 -28.24 29.56
N LYS A 384 5.59 -29.03 29.11
CA LYS A 384 5.80 -30.09 28.14
C LYS A 384 5.57 -29.65 26.69
N CYS A 385 5.25 -28.35 26.44
CA CYS A 385 5.07 -27.88 25.09
C CYS A 385 6.41 -27.96 24.31
N PRO A 386 6.38 -28.36 23.03
CA PRO A 386 7.62 -28.55 22.24
C PRO A 386 8.55 -27.35 22.22
N VAL A 387 8.03 -26.13 22.04
CA VAL A 387 8.86 -24.92 22.02
C VAL A 387 9.52 -24.67 23.39
N HIS A 388 8.80 -24.87 24.51
CA HIS A 388 9.39 -24.78 25.84
C HIS A 388 10.56 -25.74 26.01
N ARG A 389 10.36 -27.00 25.59
CA ARG A 389 11.43 -28.01 25.66
C ARG A 389 12.64 -27.67 24.80
N THR A 390 12.40 -27.12 23.61
CA THR A 390 13.49 -26.64 22.75
C THR A 390 14.28 -25.51 23.39
N LEU A 391 13.60 -24.52 23.99
CA LEU A 391 14.26 -23.40 24.67
C LEU A 391 15.08 -23.81 25.91
N ASN A 392 14.74 -24.94 26.53
CA ASN A 392 15.45 -25.50 27.69
C ASN A 392 16.41 -26.64 27.30
N SER A 393 16.70 -26.83 26.02
CA SER A 393 17.66 -27.82 25.55
C SER A 393 18.84 -27.16 24.85
N GLU A 394 19.91 -27.90 24.64
CA GLU A 394 21.03 -27.45 23.82
C GLU A 394 20.52 -27.26 22.35
N ILE A 395 20.89 -26.12 21.77
CA ILE A 395 20.52 -25.75 20.38
C ILE A 395 21.82 -25.57 19.59
N SER A 396 21.97 -26.34 18.50
CA SER A 396 23.06 -26.14 17.53
C SER A 396 22.57 -25.31 16.36
N ILE A 397 23.17 -24.15 16.15
CA ILE A 397 22.89 -23.26 15.01
C ILE A 397 24.09 -23.34 14.05
N ARG A 398 23.82 -23.67 12.78
CA ARG A 398 24.80 -23.65 11.70
C ARG A 398 24.51 -22.49 10.77
N THR A 399 25.54 -21.77 10.36
CA THR A 399 25.46 -20.66 9.42
C THR A 399 26.29 -20.99 8.20
N GLU A 400 25.71 -20.91 7.02
CA GLU A 400 26.35 -21.18 5.74
C GLU A 400 26.09 -19.96 4.83
N LEU A 401 27.01 -19.67 3.92
CA LEU A 401 26.89 -18.67 2.88
C LEU A 401 26.64 -19.39 1.56
N ASP A 402 25.54 -19.07 0.88
CA ASP A 402 25.18 -19.62 -0.45
C ASP A 402 25.95 -18.93 -1.59
#